data_bc60929bf04c8ae8e2e9a130399a4dcb
#
_entry.id   bc60929bf04c8ae8e2e9a130399a4dcb
#
_cell.length_a   1.000
_cell.length_b   1.000
_cell.length_c   1.000
_cell.angle_alpha   90.00
_cell.angle_beta   90.00
_cell.angle_gamma   90.00
#
_symmetry.space_group_name_H-M   'P 1'
#
loop_
_entity.id
_entity.type
_entity.pdbx_description
1 polymer ?
#
loop_
_entity_poly.entity_id
_entity_poly.type
_entity_poly.pdbx_seq_one_letter_code
_entity_poly.pdbx_strand_id
1 'polypeptide(L)'
;MPGFEVIGAEEQAEIDDIFARGGVLFRHGFDAIRNGSYKVREFESAFAEYMGVPHALAVTSGTAALRVALAVLDLQPGDEVVTQSFTFVATAEAIIESRAVPVCCEIDGTLNMDPVDLERRMTPRTKAVIAVHIE
;
A
#
# COMPACT_ATOMS: atom_id res chain seq x y z
N MET A 1 8.58 3.54 -13.64
CA MET A 1 7.39 4.39 -13.47
C MET A 1 7.78 5.83 -13.76
N PRO A 2 7.10 6.53 -14.66
CA PRO A 2 7.30 7.95 -14.83
C PRO A 2 6.85 8.68 -13.56
N GLY A 3 7.45 9.78 -13.26
CA GLY A 3 7.13 10.58 -12.07
C GLY A 3 8.13 11.73 -11.93
N PHE A 4 9.34 11.52 -12.41
CA PHE A 4 10.37 12.57 -12.39
C PHE A 4 10.01 13.76 -13.27
N GLU A 5 9.19 13.57 -14.30
CA GLU A 5 8.75 14.64 -15.20
C GLU A 5 7.81 15.65 -14.53
N VAL A 6 7.17 15.25 -13.44
CA VAL A 6 6.22 16.10 -12.69
C VAL A 6 6.80 16.63 -11.38
N ILE A 7 8.02 16.23 -11.02
CA ILE A 7 8.72 16.74 -9.85
C ILE A 7 9.37 18.08 -10.21
N GLY A 8 9.02 19.13 -9.50
CA GLY A 8 9.44 20.48 -9.82
C GLY A 8 9.49 21.42 -8.63
N ALA A 9 9.15 22.68 -8.88
CA ALA A 9 9.25 23.74 -7.88
C ALA A 9 8.30 23.57 -6.70
N GLU A 10 7.16 22.92 -6.90
CA GLU A 10 6.19 22.68 -5.84
C GLU A 10 6.73 21.68 -4.80
N GLU A 11 7.30 20.56 -5.26
CA GLU A 11 7.92 19.57 -4.38
C GLU A 11 9.16 20.12 -3.67
N GLN A 12 9.96 20.94 -4.41
CA GLN A 12 11.10 21.61 -3.80
C GLN A 12 10.67 22.56 -2.69
N ALA A 13 9.60 23.33 -2.89
CA ALA A 13 9.08 24.26 -1.89
C ALA A 13 8.64 23.54 -0.61
N GLU A 14 8.03 22.35 -0.73
CA GLU A 14 7.66 21.52 0.42
C GLU A 14 8.88 21.02 1.21
N ILE A 15 9.97 20.69 0.52
CA ILE A 15 11.24 20.29 1.14
C ILE A 15 11.89 21.50 1.85
N ASP A 16 11.93 22.64 1.19
CA ASP A 16 12.49 23.88 1.74
C ASP A 16 11.72 24.35 2.99
N ASP A 17 10.39 24.20 2.99
CA ASP A 17 9.54 24.49 4.15
C ASP A 17 9.89 23.61 5.36
N ILE A 18 10.19 22.32 5.16
CA ILE A 18 10.65 21.45 6.25
C ILE A 18 11.93 21.98 6.89
N PHE A 19 12.91 22.39 6.08
CA PHE A 19 14.18 22.94 6.58
C PHE A 19 13.96 24.29 7.26
N ALA A 20 13.14 25.16 6.73
CA ALA A 20 12.80 26.44 7.33
C ALA A 20 12.09 26.29 8.70
N ARG A 21 11.39 25.19 8.93
CA ARG A 21 10.65 24.90 10.18
C ARG A 21 11.42 24.00 11.16
N GLY A 22 12.72 23.88 11.04
CA GLY A 22 13.57 23.16 12.01
C GLY A 22 14.20 21.88 11.48
N GLY A 23 13.97 21.51 10.22
CA GLY A 23 14.63 20.41 9.54
C GLY A 23 14.32 19.01 10.08
N VAL A 24 13.16 18.81 10.73
CA VAL A 24 12.80 17.52 11.30
C VAL A 24 12.15 16.65 10.24
N LEU A 25 12.88 15.63 9.77
CA LEU A 25 12.44 14.70 8.72
C LEU A 25 11.70 13.46 9.26
N PHE A 26 11.66 13.27 10.57
CA PHE A 26 10.96 12.11 11.18
C PHE A 26 9.44 12.29 11.13
N ARG A 27 8.71 11.19 10.99
CA ARG A 27 7.25 11.19 10.94
C ARG A 27 6.60 11.75 12.22
N HIS A 28 7.19 11.49 13.38
CA HIS A 28 6.66 11.88 14.71
C HIS A 28 7.79 12.27 15.67
N GLY A 29 7.40 12.81 16.82
CA GLY A 29 8.34 13.33 17.81
C GLY A 29 8.86 14.73 17.46
N PHE A 30 9.72 15.25 18.30
CA PHE A 30 10.38 16.56 18.16
C PHE A 30 9.40 17.76 18.09
N ASP A 31 8.28 17.67 18.77
CA ASP A 31 7.18 18.65 18.68
C ASP A 31 7.63 20.09 19.00
N ALA A 32 8.57 20.25 19.93
CA ALA A 32 9.10 21.55 20.33
C ALA A 32 9.85 22.31 19.22
N ILE A 33 10.40 21.60 18.23
CA ILE A 33 11.20 22.22 17.16
C ILE A 33 10.53 22.16 15.78
N ARG A 34 9.41 21.44 15.64
CA ARG A 34 8.68 21.33 14.37
C ARG A 34 7.82 22.52 14.02
N ASN A 35 7.58 23.43 14.95
CA ASN A 35 6.64 24.54 14.75
C ASN A 35 5.26 24.10 14.21
N GLY A 36 4.78 22.91 14.62
CA GLY A 36 3.49 22.37 14.20
C GLY A 36 3.45 21.73 12.82
N SER A 37 4.58 21.63 12.11
CA SER A 37 4.63 21.04 10.76
C SER A 37 4.82 19.52 10.82
N TYR A 38 3.89 18.78 10.22
CA TYR A 38 3.88 17.32 10.14
C TYR A 38 3.49 16.87 8.73
N LYS A 39 4.34 17.10 7.76
CA LYS A 39 4.07 16.89 6.34
C LYS A 39 3.46 15.52 6.01
N VAL A 40 3.92 14.44 6.67
CA VAL A 40 3.34 13.10 6.46
C VAL A 40 1.89 13.04 6.95
N ARG A 41 1.57 13.65 8.09
CA ARG A 41 0.17 13.70 8.60
C ARG A 41 -0.72 14.57 7.71
N GLU A 42 -0.20 15.67 7.22
CA GLU A 42 -0.89 16.56 6.27
C GLU A 42 -1.22 15.78 4.99
N PHE A 43 -0.25 15.05 4.43
CA PHE A 43 -0.47 14.17 3.29
C PHE A 43 -1.51 13.08 3.58
N GLU A 44 -1.40 12.36 4.70
CA GLU A 44 -2.35 11.31 5.09
C GLU A 44 -3.78 11.86 5.19
N SER A 45 -3.95 13.05 5.76
CA SER A 45 -5.26 13.69 5.88
C SER A 45 -5.82 14.10 4.52
N ALA A 46 -5.02 14.73 3.68
CA ALA A 46 -5.42 15.14 2.33
C ALA A 46 -5.75 13.93 1.44
N PHE A 47 -4.95 12.86 1.54
CA PHE A 47 -5.19 11.63 0.78
C PHE A 47 -6.46 10.90 1.24
N ALA A 48 -6.71 10.85 2.56
CA ALA A 48 -7.94 10.29 3.10
C ALA A 48 -9.18 11.05 2.62
N GLU A 49 -9.12 12.39 2.63
CA GLU A 49 -10.17 13.26 2.09
C GLU A 49 -10.40 13.01 0.59
N TYR A 50 -9.33 12.99 -0.20
CA TYR A 50 -9.39 12.74 -1.65
C TYR A 50 -10.04 11.39 -1.98
N MET A 51 -9.71 10.35 -1.20
CA MET A 51 -10.24 9.00 -1.38
C MET A 51 -11.63 8.81 -0.75
N GLY A 52 -12.15 9.78 0.01
CA GLY A 52 -13.43 9.67 0.71
C GLY A 52 -13.43 8.63 1.84
N VAL A 53 -12.28 8.38 2.47
CA VAL A 53 -12.10 7.40 3.57
C VAL A 53 -11.72 8.12 4.87
N PRO A 54 -12.04 7.53 6.05
CA PRO A 54 -11.76 8.20 7.32
C PRO A 54 -10.28 8.27 7.68
N HIS A 55 -9.45 7.38 7.15
CA HIS A 55 -8.04 7.28 7.50
C HIS A 55 -7.18 6.87 6.30
N ALA A 56 -5.95 7.39 6.27
CA ALA A 56 -4.88 6.93 5.39
C ALA A 56 -3.59 6.80 6.20
N LEU A 57 -2.72 5.90 5.79
CA LEU A 57 -1.42 5.65 6.39
C LEU A 57 -0.35 5.64 5.30
N ALA A 58 0.58 6.59 5.36
CA ALA A 58 1.74 6.59 4.49
C ALA A 58 2.79 5.57 4.98
N VAL A 59 3.28 4.77 4.07
CA VAL A 59 4.31 3.76 4.32
C VAL A 59 5.47 3.94 3.33
N THR A 60 6.58 3.26 3.56
CA THR A 60 7.82 3.47 2.82
C THR A 60 7.83 2.88 1.40
N SER A 61 6.90 2.00 1.08
CA SER A 61 6.79 1.34 -0.24
C SER A 61 5.45 0.66 -0.43
N GLY A 62 5.10 0.31 -1.67
CA GLY A 62 3.94 -0.54 -1.98
C GLY A 62 4.01 -1.91 -1.31
N THR A 63 5.20 -2.50 -1.23
CA THR A 63 5.41 -3.76 -0.48
C THR A 63 5.06 -3.60 1.00
N ALA A 64 5.47 -2.50 1.62
CA ALA A 64 5.10 -2.20 3.01
C ALA A 64 3.59 -2.00 3.16
N ALA A 65 2.92 -1.39 2.16
CA ALA A 65 1.48 -1.23 2.16
C ALA A 65 0.75 -2.59 2.15
N LEU A 66 1.18 -3.52 1.31
CA LEU A 66 0.63 -4.88 1.26
C LEU A 66 0.82 -5.62 2.60
N ARG A 67 2.01 -5.53 3.19
CA ARG A 67 2.30 -6.12 4.51
C ARG A 67 1.41 -5.57 5.61
N VAL A 68 1.22 -4.26 5.65
CA VAL A 68 0.33 -3.63 6.64
C VAL A 68 -1.13 -4.04 6.41
N ALA A 69 -1.58 -4.05 5.16
CA ALA A 69 -2.94 -4.45 4.80
C ALA A 69 -3.23 -5.92 5.20
N LEU A 70 -2.28 -6.83 5.01
CA LEU A 70 -2.43 -8.23 5.41
C LEU A 70 -2.31 -8.41 6.92
N ALA A 71 -1.47 -7.63 7.59
CA ALA A 71 -1.28 -7.72 9.04
C ALA A 71 -2.56 -7.40 9.83
N VAL A 72 -3.42 -6.50 9.34
CA VAL A 72 -4.69 -6.17 10.02
C VAL A 72 -5.75 -7.25 9.89
N LEU A 73 -5.56 -8.25 9.03
CA LEU A 73 -6.48 -9.37 8.84
C LEU A 73 -6.26 -10.50 9.84
N ASP A 74 -5.20 -10.44 10.66
CA ASP A 74 -4.84 -11.46 11.66
C ASP A 74 -4.82 -12.89 11.09
N LEU A 75 -4.19 -13.06 9.93
CA LEU A 75 -4.14 -14.32 9.20
C LEU A 75 -3.38 -15.38 9.99
N GLN A 76 -3.94 -16.60 10.02
CA GLN A 76 -3.36 -17.74 10.71
C GLN A 76 -2.65 -18.68 9.72
N PRO A 77 -1.68 -19.49 10.17
CA PRO A 77 -1.06 -20.50 9.32
C PRO A 77 -2.10 -21.44 8.71
N GLY A 78 -2.09 -21.54 7.37
CA GLY A 78 -3.07 -22.32 6.61
C GLY A 78 -4.24 -21.52 6.06
N ASP A 79 -4.43 -20.28 6.48
CA ASP A 79 -5.33 -19.36 5.79
C ASP A 79 -4.82 -19.09 4.38
N GLU A 80 -5.72 -18.89 3.44
CA GLU A 80 -5.42 -18.68 2.03
C GLU A 80 -5.70 -17.23 1.63
N VAL A 81 -4.77 -16.68 0.84
CA VAL A 81 -4.97 -15.39 0.17
C VAL A 81 -4.84 -15.63 -1.32
N VAL A 82 -5.90 -15.37 -2.08
CA VAL A 82 -5.90 -15.53 -3.54
C VAL A 82 -5.33 -14.28 -4.18
N THR A 83 -4.45 -14.47 -5.17
CA THR A 83 -3.97 -13.39 -6.04
C THR A 83 -3.80 -13.90 -7.46
N GLN A 84 -3.73 -13.01 -8.43
CA GLN A 84 -3.53 -13.40 -9.83
C GLN A 84 -2.09 -13.89 -10.09
N SER A 85 -1.93 -14.74 -11.08
CA SER A 85 -0.64 -15.33 -11.47
C SER A 85 0.30 -14.30 -12.11
N PHE A 86 -0.25 -13.27 -12.76
CA PHE A 86 0.51 -12.16 -13.34
C PHE A 86 0.49 -10.96 -12.40
N THR A 87 1.52 -10.86 -11.59
CA THR A 87 1.70 -9.78 -10.61
C THR A 87 3.17 -9.59 -10.28
N PHE A 88 3.50 -8.47 -9.64
CA PHE A 88 4.84 -8.27 -9.10
C PHE A 88 5.08 -9.20 -7.90
N VAL A 89 6.31 -9.70 -7.77
CA VAL A 89 6.68 -10.69 -6.75
C VAL A 89 6.32 -10.28 -5.31
N ALA A 90 6.34 -8.98 -5.01
CA ALA A 90 6.00 -8.45 -3.70
C ALA A 90 4.59 -8.85 -3.21
N THR A 91 3.64 -9.11 -4.13
CA THR A 91 2.30 -9.59 -3.76
C THR A 91 2.38 -10.97 -3.11
N ALA A 92 3.09 -11.91 -3.74
CA ALA A 92 3.27 -13.25 -3.19
C ALA A 92 4.12 -13.26 -1.92
N GLU A 93 5.20 -12.45 -1.91
CA GLU A 93 6.05 -12.31 -0.71
C GLU A 93 5.28 -11.79 0.50
N ALA A 94 4.46 -10.76 0.33
CA ALA A 94 3.66 -10.21 1.42
C ALA A 94 2.67 -11.25 2.00
N ILE A 95 2.08 -12.10 1.14
CA ILE A 95 1.20 -13.20 1.58
C ILE A 95 1.99 -14.22 2.39
N ILE A 96 3.15 -14.66 1.90
CA ILE A 96 4.00 -15.65 2.61
C ILE A 96 4.47 -15.08 3.96
N GLU A 97 4.89 -13.82 4.00
CA GLU A 97 5.32 -13.16 5.23
C GLU A 97 4.20 -13.04 6.27
N SER A 98 2.94 -12.93 5.82
CA SER A 98 1.77 -12.94 6.71
C SER A 98 1.43 -14.34 7.25
N ARG A 99 2.21 -15.37 6.92
CA ARG A 99 2.03 -16.80 7.23
C ARG A 99 0.85 -17.46 6.53
N ALA A 100 0.21 -16.77 5.61
CA ALA A 100 -0.85 -17.33 4.78
C ALA A 100 -0.28 -18.10 3.58
N VAL A 101 -1.12 -18.89 2.95
CA VAL A 101 -0.81 -19.64 1.75
C VAL A 101 -1.23 -18.82 0.52
N PRO A 102 -0.31 -18.42 -0.37
CA PRO A 102 -0.69 -17.78 -1.62
C PRO A 102 -1.35 -18.79 -2.55
N VAL A 103 -2.54 -18.47 -3.04
CA VAL A 103 -3.27 -19.25 -4.03
C VAL A 103 -3.32 -18.45 -5.32
N CYS A 104 -2.71 -18.97 -6.38
CA CYS A 104 -2.71 -18.29 -7.68
C CYS A 104 -4.03 -18.54 -8.42
N CYS A 105 -4.58 -17.47 -8.95
CA CYS A 105 -5.71 -17.42 -9.84
C CYS A 105 -5.24 -17.08 -11.26
N GLU A 106 -5.89 -17.59 -12.27
CA GLU A 106 -5.61 -17.27 -13.68
C GLU A 106 -5.93 -15.80 -13.98
N ILE A 107 -5.37 -15.33 -15.08
CA ILE A 107 -5.69 -14.02 -15.67
C ILE A 107 -6.51 -14.19 -16.93
N ASP A 108 -7.30 -13.17 -17.25
CA ASP A 108 -8.03 -13.11 -18.53
C ASP A 108 -7.22 -12.39 -19.63
N GLY A 109 -7.86 -12.13 -20.76
CA GLY A 109 -7.23 -11.46 -21.91
C GLY A 109 -6.83 -10.00 -21.66
N THR A 110 -7.24 -9.41 -20.54
CA THR A 110 -6.83 -8.06 -20.10
C THR A 110 -5.64 -8.08 -19.14
N LEU A 111 -5.07 -9.25 -18.86
CA LEU A 111 -4.03 -9.48 -17.86
C LEU A 111 -4.46 -9.22 -16.41
N ASN A 112 -5.73 -8.95 -16.19
CA ASN A 112 -6.30 -8.85 -14.85
C ASN A 112 -6.80 -10.21 -14.36
N MET A 113 -7.15 -10.30 -13.09
CA MET A 113 -7.68 -11.51 -12.47
C MET A 113 -8.94 -12.01 -13.19
N ASP A 114 -8.96 -13.30 -13.58
CA ASP A 114 -10.15 -13.94 -14.13
C ASP A 114 -11.17 -14.22 -13.01
N PRO A 115 -12.35 -13.57 -13.01
CA PRO A 115 -13.36 -13.78 -11.98
C PRO A 115 -13.90 -15.21 -11.92
N VAL A 116 -13.91 -15.92 -13.08
CA VAL A 116 -14.41 -17.28 -13.15
C VAL A 116 -13.44 -18.26 -12.49
N ASP A 117 -12.12 -18.06 -12.70
CA ASP A 117 -11.14 -18.89 -12.02
C ASP A 117 -11.00 -18.49 -10.55
N LEU A 118 -11.13 -17.20 -10.20
CA LEU A 118 -11.19 -16.75 -8.83
C LEU A 118 -12.24 -17.52 -8.01
N GLU A 119 -13.48 -17.61 -8.52
CA GLU A 119 -14.56 -18.34 -7.86
C GLU A 119 -14.18 -19.80 -7.61
N ARG A 120 -13.51 -20.45 -8.57
CA ARG A 120 -13.05 -21.85 -8.47
C ARG A 120 -11.93 -22.05 -7.44
N ARG A 121 -11.08 -21.03 -7.26
CA ARG A 121 -9.94 -21.07 -6.32
C ARG A 121 -10.33 -20.79 -4.88
N MET A 122 -11.45 -20.12 -4.64
CA MET A 122 -11.91 -19.83 -3.30
C MET A 122 -12.29 -21.11 -2.52
N THR A 123 -11.84 -21.19 -1.30
CA THR A 123 -12.13 -22.27 -0.36
C THR A 123 -12.61 -21.68 0.98
N PRO A 124 -13.10 -22.48 1.93
CA PRO A 124 -13.43 -22.00 3.28
C PRO A 124 -12.22 -21.41 4.03
N ARG A 125 -10.99 -21.69 3.59
CA ARG A 125 -9.76 -21.10 4.13
C ARG A 125 -9.40 -19.76 3.50
N THR A 126 -10.02 -19.37 2.41
CA THR A 126 -9.75 -18.08 1.76
C THR A 126 -10.24 -16.94 2.66
N LYS A 127 -9.31 -16.10 3.07
CA LYS A 127 -9.56 -14.95 3.96
C LYS A 127 -9.48 -13.60 3.23
N ALA A 128 -8.75 -13.55 2.13
CA ALA A 128 -8.59 -12.34 1.35
C ALA A 128 -8.31 -12.65 -0.12
N VAL A 129 -8.55 -11.65 -0.94
CA VAL A 129 -8.17 -11.61 -2.35
C VAL A 129 -7.39 -10.31 -2.59
N ILE A 130 -6.24 -10.43 -3.23
CA ILE A 130 -5.46 -9.27 -3.69
C ILE A 130 -5.63 -9.18 -5.21
N ALA A 131 -6.46 -8.26 -5.65
CA ALA A 131 -6.61 -7.93 -7.06
C ALA A 131 -5.56 -6.90 -7.46
N VAL A 132 -4.82 -7.17 -8.53
CA VAL A 132 -3.83 -6.28 -9.09
C VAL A 132 -4.33 -5.77 -10.44
N HIS A 133 -4.51 -4.48 -10.56
CA HIS A 133 -4.87 -3.85 -11.82
C HIS A 133 -3.61 -3.58 -12.63
N ILE A 134 -3.49 -4.22 -13.79
CA ILE A 134 -2.31 -4.10 -14.65
C ILE A 134 -2.46 -2.93 -15.62
N GLU A 135 -3.68 -2.73 -16.19
CA GLU A 135 -4.05 -1.61 -17.05
C GLU A 135 -5.49 -1.14 -16.74
#